data_de336b6343270ed1d91c110946ce65e4
#
_entry.id   de336b6343270ed1d91c110946ce65e4
#
_cell.length_a   1.000
_cell.length_b   1.000
_cell.length_c   1.000
_cell.angle_alpha   90.00
_cell.angle_beta   90.00
_cell.angle_gamma   90.00
#
_symmetry.space_group_name_H-M   'P 1'
#
loop_
_entity.id
_entity.type
_entity.pdbx_description
1 polymer ?
#
loop_
_entity_poly.entity_id
_entity_poly.type
_entity_poly.pdbx_seq_one_letter_code
_entity_poly.pdbx_strand_id
1 'polypeptide(L)'
;MTGEFMGIGVGLGDPELLTIKAVKTLQRCDLLALPVKDKEQCYAYQIAVQAVPQICDKPCICLDFPMSKDVSVLDAKMKENAEKIISWLNKDMRIAFLTIGDPTVYATYHYVHRIICEQGYQAQIISGIPSFLAVAARLGISLADREEQIHVIPGSYDIEDVKTYPGTRIYMKSGKKLQYLKKGLQREVMEGKQLEVYVVSNCGMDSEKVMVGLDAWEEELPYLTTVIVKDAASQKK
;
A
#
# COMPACT_ATOMS: atom_id res chain seq x y z
N MET A 1 -20.42 23.69 -4.74
CA MET A 1 -19.41 23.12 -3.84
C MET A 1 -18.14 22.97 -4.63
N THR A 2 -17.09 23.62 -4.25
CA THR A 2 -15.85 23.74 -5.01
C THR A 2 -14.68 23.00 -4.35
N GLY A 3 -14.80 22.58 -3.07
CA GLY A 3 -13.80 21.76 -2.39
C GLY A 3 -13.60 20.40 -3.08
N GLU A 4 -12.35 19.94 -3.21
CA GLU A 4 -11.97 18.68 -3.84
C GLU A 4 -11.26 17.75 -2.84
N PHE A 5 -11.65 16.48 -2.80
CA PHE A 5 -10.96 15.45 -2.03
C PHE A 5 -10.18 14.51 -2.97
N MET A 6 -8.87 14.41 -2.78
CA MET A 6 -8.00 13.68 -3.69
C MET A 6 -7.16 12.66 -2.92
N GLY A 7 -7.36 11.38 -3.18
CA GLY A 7 -6.48 10.32 -2.69
C GLY A 7 -5.25 10.21 -3.58
N ILE A 8 -4.06 10.36 -3.01
CA ILE A 8 -2.82 10.39 -3.76
C ILE A 8 -1.96 9.20 -3.37
N GLY A 9 -1.69 8.33 -4.33
CA GLY A 9 -0.68 7.29 -4.20
C GLY A 9 0.72 7.89 -4.37
N VAL A 10 1.56 7.72 -3.35
CA VAL A 10 2.92 8.25 -3.35
C VAL A 10 3.98 7.21 -3.74
N GLY A 11 3.57 6.03 -4.20
CA GLY A 11 4.51 4.95 -4.47
C GLY A 11 5.08 4.34 -3.18
N LEU A 12 6.25 3.74 -3.27
CA LEU A 12 6.90 3.02 -2.16
C LEU A 12 8.37 3.44 -2.04
N GLY A 13 8.70 4.20 -0.99
CA GLY A 13 10.07 4.58 -0.60
C GLY A 13 10.72 5.63 -1.50
N ASP A 14 10.97 5.30 -2.74
CA ASP A 14 11.62 6.17 -3.71
C ASP A 14 10.71 7.34 -4.15
N PRO A 15 11.09 8.60 -3.90
CA PRO A 15 10.31 9.78 -4.30
C PRO A 15 10.19 9.95 -5.83
N GLU A 16 11.09 9.39 -6.62
CA GLU A 16 11.02 9.45 -8.09
C GLU A 16 9.90 8.57 -8.67
N LEU A 17 9.34 7.67 -7.85
CA LEU A 17 8.18 6.85 -8.22
C LEU A 17 6.85 7.58 -8.09
N LEU A 18 6.82 8.85 -7.66
CA LEU A 18 5.60 9.64 -7.74
C LEU A 18 5.23 9.91 -9.18
N THR A 19 3.94 9.72 -9.50
CA THR A 19 3.46 10.10 -10.82
C THR A 19 3.47 11.62 -11.00
N ILE A 20 3.70 12.10 -12.21
CA ILE A 20 3.64 13.55 -12.54
C ILE A 20 2.29 14.14 -12.09
N LYS A 21 1.20 13.38 -12.19
CA LYS A 21 -0.12 13.81 -11.74
C LYS A 21 -0.15 13.99 -10.21
N ALA A 22 0.45 13.07 -9.46
CA ALA A 22 0.58 13.17 -8.00
C ALA A 22 1.36 14.44 -7.60
N VAL A 23 2.53 14.66 -8.21
CA VAL A 23 3.35 15.86 -7.97
C VAL A 23 2.55 17.15 -8.22
N LYS A 24 1.93 17.28 -9.39
CA LYS A 24 1.11 18.47 -9.73
C LYS A 24 -0.07 18.65 -8.78
N THR A 25 -0.68 17.57 -8.32
CA THR A 25 -1.80 17.63 -7.38
C THR A 25 -1.34 18.05 -6.00
N LEU A 26 -0.21 17.55 -5.51
CA LEU A 26 0.41 17.97 -4.25
C LEU A 26 0.81 19.45 -4.25
N GLN A 27 1.33 19.94 -5.36
CA GLN A 27 1.69 21.37 -5.50
C GLN A 27 0.46 22.28 -5.35
N ARG A 28 -0.70 21.90 -5.92
CA ARG A 28 -1.91 22.72 -5.94
C ARG A 28 -2.86 22.51 -4.75
N CYS A 29 -2.71 21.46 -3.96
CA CYS A 29 -3.58 21.22 -2.81
C CYS A 29 -3.40 22.30 -1.73
N ASP A 30 -4.43 22.52 -0.93
CA ASP A 30 -4.46 23.53 0.13
C ASP A 30 -4.20 22.90 1.50
N LEU A 31 -4.54 21.60 1.67
CA LEU A 31 -4.47 20.87 2.93
C LEU A 31 -4.03 19.42 2.67
N LEU A 32 -3.18 18.87 3.54
CA LEU A 32 -2.83 17.47 3.55
C LEU A 32 -3.65 16.70 4.58
N ALA A 33 -4.17 15.54 4.21
CA ALA A 33 -4.79 14.58 5.12
C ALA A 33 -3.90 13.34 5.25
N LEU A 34 -3.49 13.01 6.46
CA LEU A 34 -2.51 11.98 6.76
C LEU A 34 -3.17 10.84 7.56
N PRO A 35 -3.09 9.57 7.12
CA PRO A 35 -3.74 8.44 7.80
C PRO A 35 -2.93 7.94 9.02
N VAL A 36 -2.56 8.84 9.90
CA VAL A 36 -1.75 8.60 11.09
C VAL A 36 -2.16 9.59 12.19
N LYS A 37 -1.83 9.27 13.44
CA LYS A 37 -2.03 10.19 14.58
C LYS A 37 -1.00 11.31 14.65
N ASP A 38 0.21 11.03 14.14
CA ASP A 38 1.36 11.92 14.20
C ASP A 38 1.98 12.05 12.81
N LYS A 39 2.14 13.27 12.32
CA LYS A 39 2.71 13.61 11.01
C LYS A 39 4.09 12.99 10.80
N GLU A 40 4.93 13.00 11.84
CA GLU A 40 6.31 12.52 11.77
C GLU A 40 6.39 10.99 11.53
N GLN A 41 5.32 10.27 11.86
CA GLN A 41 5.21 8.82 11.64
C GLN A 41 4.58 8.47 10.29
N CYS A 42 4.25 9.45 9.46
CA CYS A 42 3.60 9.22 8.18
C CYS A 42 4.62 8.94 7.06
N TYR A 43 4.89 7.69 6.76
CA TYR A 43 5.77 7.32 5.64
C TYR A 43 5.33 7.95 4.29
N ALA A 44 4.02 7.98 4.02
CA ALA A 44 3.51 8.61 2.79
C ALA A 44 3.86 10.10 2.72
N TYR A 45 3.84 10.80 3.86
CA TYR A 45 4.26 12.19 3.95
C TYR A 45 5.77 12.35 3.76
N GLN A 46 6.57 11.48 4.39
CA GLN A 46 8.03 11.51 4.27
C GLN A 46 8.48 11.32 2.81
N ILE A 47 7.84 10.40 2.06
CA ILE A 47 8.10 10.20 0.63
C ILE A 47 7.66 11.43 -0.18
N ALA A 48 6.44 11.92 0.06
CA ALA A 48 5.87 13.03 -0.70
C ALA A 48 6.67 14.33 -0.54
N VAL A 49 7.19 14.62 0.66
CA VAL A 49 7.96 15.84 0.91
C VAL A 49 9.33 15.82 0.23
N GLN A 50 9.93 14.64 0.04
CA GLN A 50 11.17 14.52 -0.73
C GLN A 50 10.96 14.85 -2.21
N ALA A 51 9.83 14.39 -2.79
CA ALA A 51 9.49 14.67 -4.18
C ALA A 51 8.97 16.12 -4.40
N VAL A 52 8.27 16.67 -3.42
CA VAL A 52 7.61 17.98 -3.48
C VAL A 52 7.88 18.75 -2.18
N PRO A 53 9.08 19.33 -1.99
CA PRO A 53 9.45 19.98 -0.71
C PRO A 53 8.49 21.06 -0.24
N GLN A 54 7.83 21.76 -1.16
CA GLN A 54 6.90 22.86 -0.85
C GLN A 54 5.68 22.43 -0.02
N ILE A 55 5.39 21.12 0.07
CA ILE A 55 4.27 20.65 0.88
C ILE A 55 4.57 20.64 2.38
N CYS A 56 5.83 20.83 2.79
CA CYS A 56 6.19 20.88 4.21
C CYS A 56 5.50 22.04 4.96
N ASP A 57 5.26 23.15 4.26
CA ASP A 57 4.63 24.37 4.80
C ASP A 57 3.09 24.33 4.76
N LYS A 58 2.51 23.31 4.12
CA LYS A 58 1.06 23.17 4.03
C LYS A 58 0.47 22.68 5.36
N PRO A 59 -0.72 23.19 5.72
CA PRO A 59 -1.45 22.66 6.87
C PRO A 59 -1.76 21.17 6.68
N CYS A 60 -1.75 20.42 7.80
CA CYS A 60 -2.03 18.99 7.80
C CYS A 60 -3.12 18.64 8.81
N ILE A 61 -3.97 17.68 8.46
CA ILE A 61 -4.87 17.02 9.41
C ILE A 61 -4.43 15.56 9.56
N CYS A 62 -4.25 15.12 10.79
CA CYS A 62 -3.97 13.72 11.12
C CYS A 62 -5.29 12.99 11.39
N LEU A 63 -5.46 11.84 10.77
CA LEU A 63 -6.67 11.03 10.81
C LEU A 63 -6.33 9.67 11.40
N ASP A 64 -7.02 9.32 12.49
CA ASP A 64 -6.80 8.04 13.17
C ASP A 64 -7.57 6.92 12.48
N PHE A 65 -6.86 5.85 12.11
CA PHE A 65 -7.43 4.63 11.53
C PHE A 65 -7.05 3.44 12.42
N PRO A 66 -7.86 3.10 13.43
CA PRO A 66 -7.53 2.05 14.36
C PRO A 66 -7.52 0.68 13.69
N MET A 67 -6.58 -0.18 14.09
CA MET A 67 -6.56 -1.59 13.70
C MET A 67 -7.49 -2.39 14.65
N SER A 68 -8.80 -2.30 14.45
CA SER A 68 -9.80 -3.04 15.21
C SER A 68 -10.38 -4.19 14.39
N LYS A 69 -10.83 -5.25 15.05
CA LYS A 69 -11.67 -6.29 14.45
C LYS A 69 -13.15 -5.97 14.60
N ASP A 70 -13.50 -5.01 15.43
CA ASP A 70 -14.87 -4.54 15.64
C ASP A 70 -15.25 -3.57 14.52
N VAL A 71 -16.17 -4.03 13.67
CA VAL A 71 -16.65 -3.28 12.49
C VAL A 71 -17.35 -1.99 12.92
N SER A 72 -18.07 -2.01 14.05
CA SER A 72 -18.79 -0.82 14.53
C SER A 72 -17.83 0.31 14.94
N VAL A 73 -16.70 -0.04 15.58
CA VAL A 73 -15.63 0.90 15.93
C VAL A 73 -14.96 1.47 14.68
N LEU A 74 -14.71 0.62 13.68
CA LEU A 74 -14.14 1.05 12.41
C LEU A 74 -15.09 2.02 11.69
N ASP A 75 -16.36 1.67 11.55
CA ASP A 75 -17.35 2.50 10.85
C ASP A 75 -17.56 3.86 11.53
N ALA A 76 -17.63 3.88 12.86
CA ALA A 76 -17.73 5.13 13.61
C ALA A 76 -16.51 6.03 13.34
N LYS A 77 -15.30 5.43 13.32
CA LYS A 77 -14.07 6.19 13.09
C LYS A 77 -13.93 6.69 11.65
N MET A 78 -14.40 5.89 10.66
CA MET A 78 -14.44 6.32 9.27
C MET A 78 -15.38 7.52 9.09
N LYS A 79 -16.55 7.51 9.74
CA LYS A 79 -17.50 8.64 9.74
C LYS A 79 -16.88 9.88 10.38
N GLU A 80 -16.28 9.76 11.56
CA GLU A 80 -15.58 10.87 12.22
C GLU A 80 -14.50 11.49 11.31
N ASN A 81 -13.68 10.65 10.67
CA ASN A 81 -12.65 11.12 9.76
C ASN A 81 -13.23 11.81 8.52
N ALA A 82 -14.31 11.27 7.96
CA ALA A 82 -15.02 11.90 6.84
C ALA A 82 -15.61 13.26 7.23
N GLU A 83 -16.24 13.39 8.41
CA GLU A 83 -16.78 14.65 8.91
C GLU A 83 -15.69 15.72 9.07
N LYS A 84 -14.51 15.35 9.58
CA LYS A 84 -13.35 16.25 9.64
C LYS A 84 -12.95 16.76 8.25
N ILE A 85 -12.87 15.88 7.25
CA ILE A 85 -12.54 16.25 5.87
C ILE A 85 -13.63 17.15 5.30
N ILE A 86 -14.92 16.80 5.46
CA ILE A 86 -16.07 17.57 4.98
C ILE A 86 -16.07 19.00 5.55
N SER A 87 -15.69 19.19 6.82
CA SER A 87 -15.58 20.51 7.42
C SER A 87 -14.61 21.45 6.70
N TRP A 88 -13.58 20.90 6.06
CA TRP A 88 -12.63 21.63 5.23
C TRP A 88 -13.10 21.76 3.77
N LEU A 89 -13.75 20.74 3.21
CA LEU A 89 -14.36 20.83 1.88
C LEU A 89 -15.43 21.93 1.81
N ASN A 90 -16.17 22.15 2.90
CA ASN A 90 -17.14 23.24 3.03
C ASN A 90 -16.49 24.64 3.02
N LYS A 91 -15.17 24.72 3.18
CA LYS A 91 -14.37 25.96 3.06
C LYS A 91 -13.69 26.06 1.70
N ASP A 92 -14.18 25.30 0.71
CA ASP A 92 -13.65 25.25 -0.66
C ASP A 92 -12.19 24.78 -0.78
N MET A 93 -11.70 24.02 0.20
CA MET A 93 -10.31 23.54 0.24
C MET A 93 -10.10 22.31 -0.66
N ARG A 94 -8.97 22.27 -1.35
CA ARG A 94 -8.48 21.09 -2.09
C ARG A 94 -7.63 20.25 -1.14
N ILE A 95 -8.12 19.08 -0.79
CA ILE A 95 -7.53 18.21 0.23
C ILE A 95 -6.84 17.01 -0.42
N ALA A 96 -5.55 16.85 -0.18
CA ALA A 96 -4.75 15.72 -0.62
C ALA A 96 -4.56 14.70 0.50
N PHE A 97 -5.21 13.53 0.39
CA PHE A 97 -5.03 12.40 1.30
C PHE A 97 -3.88 11.52 0.78
N LEU A 98 -2.81 11.41 1.57
CA LEU A 98 -1.62 10.65 1.18
C LEU A 98 -1.74 9.18 1.56
N THR A 99 -1.37 8.28 0.64
CA THR A 99 -1.31 6.85 0.91
C THR A 99 -0.09 6.21 0.24
N ILE A 100 0.55 5.26 0.91
CA ILE A 100 1.64 4.47 0.34
C ILE A 100 1.09 3.58 -0.77
N GLY A 101 1.86 3.43 -1.85
CA GLY A 101 1.48 2.65 -3.02
C GLY A 101 0.41 3.34 -3.83
N ASP A 102 -0.70 2.65 -4.07
CA ASP A 102 -1.85 3.13 -4.83
C ASP A 102 -3.12 3.16 -3.96
N PRO A 103 -3.95 4.21 -4.03
CA PRO A 103 -5.17 4.33 -3.23
C PRO A 103 -6.22 3.25 -3.50
N THR A 104 -6.14 2.53 -4.62
CA THR A 104 -7.08 1.46 -4.98
C THR A 104 -6.70 0.09 -4.43
N VAL A 105 -5.46 -0.05 -3.88
CA VAL A 105 -4.94 -1.34 -3.41
C VAL A 105 -4.86 -1.37 -1.88
N TYR A 106 -5.86 -1.96 -1.23
CA TYR A 106 -5.95 -2.14 0.24
C TYR A 106 -5.66 -0.87 1.05
N ALA A 107 -6.09 0.29 0.56
CA ALA A 107 -5.88 1.58 1.22
C ALA A 107 -7.09 2.03 2.05
N THR A 108 -6.83 2.63 3.21
CA THR A 108 -7.87 3.21 4.07
C THR A 108 -8.60 4.38 3.41
N TYR A 109 -7.96 5.05 2.46
CA TYR A 109 -8.56 6.12 1.66
C TYR A 109 -9.92 5.75 1.09
N HIS A 110 -10.08 4.51 0.58
CA HIS A 110 -11.31 4.09 -0.10
C HIS A 110 -12.56 4.15 0.80
N TYR A 111 -12.41 3.85 2.08
CA TYR A 111 -13.54 3.94 3.03
C TYR A 111 -14.03 5.37 3.19
N VAL A 112 -13.12 6.31 3.37
CA VAL A 112 -13.44 7.74 3.52
C VAL A 112 -13.93 8.33 2.19
N HIS A 113 -13.31 7.94 1.07
CA HIS A 113 -13.72 8.33 -0.29
C HIS A 113 -15.19 8.03 -0.55
N ARG A 114 -15.64 6.81 -0.22
CA ARG A 114 -17.04 6.41 -0.40
C ARG A 114 -18.00 7.31 0.39
N ILE A 115 -17.72 7.55 1.68
CA ILE A 115 -18.56 8.39 2.52
C ILE A 115 -18.65 9.82 1.96
N ILE A 116 -17.53 10.39 1.52
CA ILE A 116 -17.46 11.74 0.96
C ILE A 116 -18.27 11.83 -0.35
N CYS A 117 -18.17 10.84 -1.23
CA CYS A 117 -19.00 10.77 -2.45
C CYS A 117 -20.49 10.64 -2.14
N GLU A 118 -20.87 9.80 -1.16
CA GLU A 118 -22.25 9.65 -0.72
C GLU A 118 -22.87 10.94 -0.17
N GLN A 119 -22.03 11.83 0.38
CA GLN A 119 -22.43 13.18 0.83
C GLN A 119 -22.44 14.23 -0.30
N GLY A 120 -22.20 13.82 -1.55
CA GLY A 120 -22.27 14.68 -2.73
C GLY A 120 -21.04 15.53 -3.02
N TYR A 121 -19.91 15.30 -2.35
CA TYR A 121 -18.65 15.99 -2.64
C TYR A 121 -17.89 15.32 -3.78
N GLN A 122 -17.07 16.11 -4.49
CA GLN A 122 -16.16 15.56 -5.50
C GLN A 122 -14.97 14.89 -4.84
N ALA A 123 -14.72 13.64 -5.20
CA ALA A 123 -13.54 12.90 -4.77
C ALA A 123 -12.86 12.23 -5.96
N GLN A 124 -11.53 12.29 -5.99
CA GLN A 124 -10.71 11.76 -7.07
C GLN A 124 -9.64 10.80 -6.53
N ILE A 125 -9.26 9.84 -7.37
CA ILE A 125 -8.12 8.95 -7.12
C ILE A 125 -6.99 9.34 -8.08
N ILE A 126 -5.82 9.60 -7.50
CA ILE A 126 -4.58 9.82 -8.24
C ILE A 126 -3.72 8.59 -8.01
N SER A 127 -3.58 7.76 -9.04
CA SER A 127 -2.82 6.52 -8.95
C SER A 127 -1.36 6.75 -8.57
N GLY A 128 -0.84 5.83 -7.76
CA GLY A 128 0.57 5.66 -7.48
C GLY A 128 1.07 4.29 -7.98
N ILE A 129 2.32 3.97 -7.73
CA ILE A 129 2.88 2.66 -8.04
C ILE A 129 2.64 1.73 -6.85
N PRO A 130 1.85 0.63 -6.99
CA PRO A 130 1.66 -0.36 -5.94
C PRO A 130 2.98 -1.00 -5.51
N SER A 131 3.09 -1.36 -4.23
CA SER A 131 4.35 -1.90 -3.66
C SER A 131 4.90 -3.10 -4.42
N PHE A 132 4.05 -4.01 -4.87
CA PHE A 132 4.49 -5.21 -5.57
C PHE A 132 5.10 -4.93 -6.94
N LEU A 133 4.67 -3.86 -7.65
CA LEU A 133 5.29 -3.43 -8.90
C LEU A 133 6.65 -2.76 -8.64
N ALA A 134 6.75 -1.90 -7.63
CA ALA A 134 8.02 -1.30 -7.24
C ALA A 134 9.03 -2.38 -6.80
N VAL A 135 8.60 -3.38 -6.03
CA VAL A 135 9.43 -4.52 -5.62
C VAL A 135 9.88 -5.36 -6.81
N ALA A 136 9.00 -5.68 -7.76
CA ALA A 136 9.37 -6.44 -8.95
C ALA A 136 10.42 -5.69 -9.80
N ALA A 137 10.23 -4.38 -9.99
CA ALA A 137 11.20 -3.54 -10.69
C ALA A 137 12.55 -3.49 -9.94
N ARG A 138 12.53 -3.35 -8.62
CA ARG A 138 13.73 -3.37 -7.76
C ARG A 138 14.51 -4.67 -7.86
N LEU A 139 13.80 -5.79 -7.99
CA LEU A 139 14.39 -7.12 -8.15
C LEU A 139 14.83 -7.43 -9.59
N GLY A 140 14.38 -6.65 -10.56
CA GLY A 140 14.61 -6.94 -11.99
C GLY A 140 13.89 -8.20 -12.48
N ILE A 141 12.72 -8.52 -11.90
CA ILE A 141 11.95 -9.72 -12.27
C ILE A 141 10.63 -9.35 -12.95
N SER A 142 10.18 -10.22 -13.87
CA SER A 142 8.80 -10.21 -14.38
C SER A 142 7.86 -10.85 -13.35
N LEU A 143 6.69 -10.25 -13.12
CA LEU A 143 5.66 -10.86 -12.28
C LEU A 143 4.89 -11.94 -13.02
N ALA A 144 4.71 -11.80 -14.32
CA ALA A 144 4.04 -12.80 -15.15
C ALA A 144 4.55 -12.74 -16.58
N ASP A 145 4.71 -13.90 -17.18
CA ASP A 145 5.05 -14.06 -18.58
C ASP A 145 3.92 -14.79 -19.30
N ARG A 146 3.57 -14.34 -20.51
CA ARG A 146 2.54 -14.97 -21.37
C ARG A 146 1.19 -15.11 -20.64
N GLU A 147 0.77 -16.33 -20.31
CA GLU A 147 -0.52 -16.68 -19.71
C GLU A 147 -0.46 -16.87 -18.19
N GLU A 148 0.68 -16.55 -17.56
CA GLU A 148 0.82 -16.66 -16.11
C GLU A 148 -0.14 -15.70 -15.39
N GLN A 149 -0.74 -16.19 -14.31
CA GLN A 149 -1.64 -15.40 -13.49
C GLN A 149 -0.89 -14.71 -12.36
N ILE A 150 -1.39 -13.53 -11.94
CA ILE A 150 -0.90 -12.81 -10.77
C ILE A 150 -2.03 -12.75 -9.74
N HIS A 151 -1.74 -13.21 -8.54
CA HIS A 151 -2.66 -13.17 -7.40
C HIS A 151 -2.12 -12.24 -6.33
N VAL A 152 -2.82 -11.14 -6.08
CA VAL A 152 -2.48 -10.20 -5.00
C VAL A 152 -3.29 -10.54 -3.76
N ILE A 153 -2.61 -10.99 -2.72
CA ILE A 153 -3.20 -11.65 -1.55
C ILE A 153 -2.94 -10.79 -0.30
N PRO A 154 -3.99 -10.26 0.37
CA PRO A 154 -3.80 -9.58 1.63
C PRO A 154 -3.45 -10.57 2.75
N GLY A 155 -2.60 -10.17 3.69
CA GLY A 155 -2.14 -11.03 4.78
C GLY A 155 -3.22 -11.50 5.76
N SER A 156 -4.49 -11.10 5.56
CA SER A 156 -5.64 -11.63 6.30
C SER A 156 -6.07 -13.03 5.83
N TYR A 157 -5.71 -13.42 4.59
CA TYR A 157 -6.04 -14.74 4.04
C TYR A 157 -5.28 -15.87 4.75
N ASP A 158 -5.88 -17.06 4.75
CA ASP A 158 -5.21 -18.29 5.12
C ASP A 158 -4.33 -18.76 3.96
N ILE A 159 -3.12 -19.21 4.26
CA ILE A 159 -2.19 -19.69 3.24
C ILE A 159 -2.71 -20.99 2.58
N GLU A 160 -3.43 -21.82 3.32
CA GLU A 160 -3.98 -23.07 2.81
C GLU A 160 -5.01 -22.82 1.68
N ASP A 161 -5.76 -21.70 1.77
CA ASP A 161 -6.77 -21.33 0.76
C ASP A 161 -6.13 -20.90 -0.57
N VAL A 162 -4.90 -20.36 -0.53
CA VAL A 162 -4.24 -19.72 -1.68
C VAL A 162 -3.04 -20.49 -2.22
N LYS A 163 -2.58 -21.55 -1.56
CA LYS A 163 -1.43 -22.33 -1.96
C LYS A 163 -1.59 -23.04 -3.31
N THR A 164 -2.83 -23.23 -3.77
CA THR A 164 -3.16 -23.86 -5.05
C THR A 164 -3.26 -22.87 -6.20
N TYR A 165 -3.17 -21.56 -5.94
CA TYR A 165 -3.25 -20.56 -6.99
C TYR A 165 -2.03 -20.66 -7.91
N PRO A 166 -2.24 -20.79 -9.23
CA PRO A 166 -1.16 -20.96 -10.19
C PRO A 166 -0.44 -19.63 -10.47
N GLY A 167 0.80 -19.68 -10.92
CA GLY A 167 1.56 -18.51 -11.32
C GLY A 167 2.15 -17.75 -10.13
N THR A 168 2.09 -16.44 -10.16
CA THR A 168 2.72 -15.58 -9.15
C THR A 168 1.75 -15.20 -8.04
N ARG A 169 2.13 -15.48 -6.81
CA ARG A 169 1.42 -15.12 -5.59
C ARG A 169 2.14 -14.00 -4.87
N ILE A 170 1.47 -12.88 -4.66
CA ILE A 170 2.01 -11.68 -4.02
C ILE A 170 1.32 -11.48 -2.69
N TYR A 171 2.05 -11.61 -1.60
CA TYR A 171 1.51 -11.44 -0.26
C TYR A 171 1.86 -10.06 0.27
N MET A 172 0.82 -9.30 0.64
CA MET A 172 0.94 -7.93 1.15
C MET A 172 0.34 -7.81 2.54
N LYS A 173 0.87 -6.87 3.35
CA LYS A 173 0.36 -6.55 4.69
C LYS A 173 0.24 -7.77 5.60
N SER A 174 1.17 -8.71 5.48
CA SER A 174 1.12 -9.98 6.20
C SER A 174 1.50 -9.85 7.69
N GLY A 175 2.24 -8.81 8.09
CA GLY A 175 2.55 -8.49 9.48
C GLY A 175 2.96 -9.71 10.30
N LYS A 176 2.25 -9.98 11.39
CA LYS A 176 2.51 -11.12 12.28
C LYS A 176 2.34 -12.51 11.62
N LYS A 177 1.68 -12.59 10.45
CA LYS A 177 1.48 -13.86 9.72
C LYS A 177 2.66 -14.22 8.82
N LEU A 178 3.68 -13.36 8.68
CA LEU A 178 4.84 -13.63 7.81
C LEU A 178 5.55 -14.96 8.16
N GLN A 179 5.69 -15.27 9.46
CA GLN A 179 6.29 -16.54 9.88
C GLN A 179 5.40 -17.75 9.56
N TYR A 180 4.09 -17.58 9.65
CA TYR A 180 3.15 -18.62 9.23
C TYR A 180 3.23 -18.86 7.73
N LEU A 181 3.32 -17.80 6.93
CA LEU A 181 3.52 -17.85 5.48
C LEU A 181 4.84 -18.58 5.16
N LYS A 182 5.96 -18.24 5.80
CA LYS A 182 7.25 -18.92 5.61
C LYS A 182 7.12 -20.44 5.82
N LYS A 183 6.51 -20.85 6.94
CA LYS A 183 6.29 -22.27 7.25
C LYS A 183 5.39 -22.98 6.23
N GLY A 184 4.38 -22.30 5.69
CA GLY A 184 3.52 -22.84 4.65
C GLY A 184 4.29 -23.07 3.35
N LEU A 185 5.08 -22.10 2.90
CA LEU A 185 5.92 -22.23 1.71
C LEU A 185 7.00 -23.32 1.86
N GLN A 186 7.58 -23.46 3.05
CA GLN A 186 8.50 -24.56 3.34
C GLN A 186 7.84 -25.94 3.16
N ARG A 187 6.57 -26.11 3.59
CA ARG A 187 5.82 -27.36 3.36
C ARG A 187 5.57 -27.59 1.86
N GLU A 188 5.18 -26.54 1.11
CA GLU A 188 5.00 -26.68 -0.34
C GLU A 188 6.28 -27.18 -1.04
N VAL A 189 7.45 -26.67 -0.61
CA VAL A 189 8.75 -27.15 -1.13
C VAL A 189 9.03 -28.59 -0.72
N MET A 190 8.73 -28.99 0.53
CA MET A 190 8.85 -30.38 0.98
C MET A 190 7.90 -31.34 0.24
N GLU A 191 6.75 -30.84 -0.22
CA GLU A 191 5.79 -31.56 -1.07
C GLU A 191 6.22 -31.63 -2.54
N GLY A 192 7.41 -31.10 -2.88
CA GLY A 192 8.02 -31.19 -4.21
C GLY A 192 7.78 -30.02 -5.14
N LYS A 193 7.14 -28.93 -4.67
CA LYS A 193 7.01 -27.72 -5.48
C LYS A 193 8.33 -26.99 -5.62
N GLN A 194 8.61 -26.49 -6.81
CA GLN A 194 9.74 -25.60 -7.07
C GLN A 194 9.25 -24.16 -7.01
N LEU A 195 9.66 -23.42 -5.97
CA LEU A 195 9.24 -22.05 -5.73
C LEU A 195 10.43 -21.10 -5.78
N GLU A 196 10.27 -19.97 -6.47
CA GLU A 196 11.13 -18.82 -6.34
C GLU A 196 10.46 -17.85 -5.34
N VAL A 197 11.17 -17.53 -4.26
CA VAL A 197 10.63 -16.69 -3.18
C VAL A 197 11.48 -15.45 -3.02
N TYR A 198 10.84 -14.31 -3.08
CA TYR A 198 11.45 -13.00 -2.90
C TYR A 198 10.73 -12.26 -1.77
N VAL A 199 11.50 -11.73 -0.84
CA VAL A 199 10.98 -10.94 0.29
C VAL A 199 11.68 -9.59 0.31
N VAL A 200 10.92 -8.52 0.18
CA VAL A 200 11.48 -7.16 0.23
C VAL A 200 10.75 -6.35 1.29
N SER A 201 11.51 -5.83 2.22
CA SER A 201 11.04 -4.93 3.27
C SER A 201 11.52 -3.52 3.01
N ASN A 202 10.66 -2.52 3.30
CA ASN A 202 10.97 -1.09 3.18
C ASN A 202 11.58 -0.71 1.81
N CYS A 203 11.08 -1.30 0.73
CA CYS A 203 11.59 -1.10 -0.63
C CYS A 203 11.70 0.40 -0.98
N GLY A 204 12.87 0.82 -1.48
CA GLY A 204 13.19 2.21 -1.83
C GLY A 204 13.52 3.13 -0.64
N MET A 205 13.60 2.60 0.59
CA MET A 205 14.01 3.35 1.79
C MET A 205 15.43 2.97 2.20
N ASP A 206 16.09 3.80 3.01
CA ASP A 206 17.45 3.53 3.54
C ASP A 206 17.53 2.20 4.32
N SER A 207 16.41 1.76 4.90
CA SER A 207 16.27 0.50 5.64
C SER A 207 15.79 -0.66 4.77
N GLU A 208 15.92 -0.56 3.45
CA GLU A 208 15.55 -1.63 2.53
C GLU A 208 16.31 -2.93 2.81
N LYS A 209 15.58 -4.03 2.83
CA LYS A 209 16.16 -5.38 2.87
C LYS A 209 15.58 -6.23 1.75
N VAL A 210 16.47 -6.86 0.99
CA VAL A 210 16.12 -7.80 -0.09
C VAL A 210 16.61 -9.19 0.31
N MET A 211 15.71 -10.15 0.34
CA MET A 211 15.99 -11.54 0.68
C MET A 211 15.46 -12.45 -0.44
N VAL A 212 16.31 -13.35 -0.92
CA VAL A 212 15.98 -14.30 -1.99
C VAL A 212 16.07 -15.71 -1.45
N GLY A 213 14.98 -16.48 -1.62
CA GLY A 213 14.85 -17.82 -1.09
C GLY A 213 14.35 -17.86 0.37
N LEU A 214 13.84 -19.03 0.77
CA LEU A 214 13.29 -19.23 2.11
C LEU A 214 14.35 -19.19 3.21
N ASP A 215 15.58 -19.57 2.93
CA ASP A 215 16.67 -19.61 3.91
C ASP A 215 17.15 -18.21 4.30
N ALA A 216 17.10 -17.26 3.36
CA ALA A 216 17.48 -15.87 3.62
C ALA A 216 16.42 -15.08 4.40
N TRP A 217 15.22 -15.63 4.55
CA TRP A 217 14.09 -14.94 5.16
C TRP A 217 14.26 -14.81 6.68
N GLU A 218 14.42 -13.58 7.18
CA GLU A 218 14.58 -13.26 8.61
C GLU A 218 13.30 -13.53 9.43
N GLU A 219 13.46 -13.72 10.74
CA GLU A 219 12.32 -14.00 11.64
C GLU A 219 11.42 -12.79 11.85
N GLU A 220 12.01 -11.61 12.02
CA GLU A 220 11.28 -10.35 12.25
C GLU A 220 11.42 -9.44 11.04
N LEU A 221 10.31 -9.04 10.47
CA LEU A 221 10.25 -8.15 9.31
C LEU A 221 9.31 -6.97 9.57
N PRO A 222 9.65 -5.79 9.01
CA PRO A 222 8.83 -4.59 9.12
C PRO A 222 7.43 -4.76 8.52
N TYR A 223 6.53 -3.87 8.90
CA TYR A 223 5.17 -3.84 8.35
C TYR A 223 5.14 -3.67 6.82
N LEU A 224 6.04 -2.86 6.28
CA LEU A 224 6.15 -2.62 4.83
C LEU A 224 6.97 -3.74 4.17
N THR A 225 6.47 -4.97 4.27
CA THR A 225 7.07 -6.15 3.63
C THR A 225 6.13 -6.70 2.57
N THR A 226 6.69 -6.94 1.38
CA THR A 226 6.03 -7.63 0.27
C THR A 226 6.76 -8.93 0.00
N VAL A 227 6.00 -10.03 -0.14
CA VAL A 227 6.53 -11.34 -0.50
C VAL A 227 6.00 -11.71 -1.88
N ILE A 228 6.89 -12.08 -2.80
CA ILE A 228 6.56 -12.56 -4.14
C ILE A 228 6.99 -14.01 -4.22
N VAL A 229 6.08 -14.89 -4.61
CA VAL A 229 6.30 -16.32 -4.80
C VAL A 229 5.93 -16.68 -6.22
N LYS A 230 6.87 -17.22 -6.98
CA LYS A 230 6.65 -17.70 -8.35
C LYS A 230 6.81 -19.22 -8.41
N ASP A 231 5.95 -19.86 -9.19
CA ASP A 231 6.10 -21.29 -9.49
C ASP A 231 7.17 -21.46 -10.58
N ALA A 232 8.37 -21.96 -10.23
CA ALA A 232 9.47 -22.13 -11.16
C ALA A 232 9.17 -23.15 -12.29
N ALA A 233 8.20 -24.02 -12.10
CA ALA A 233 7.77 -24.99 -13.12
C ALA A 233 7.05 -24.35 -14.31
N SER A 234 6.47 -23.16 -14.17
CA SER A 234 5.77 -22.46 -15.26
C SER A 234 6.72 -21.79 -16.26
N GLN A 235 7.98 -21.59 -15.90
CA GLN A 235 8.98 -20.93 -16.77
C GLN A 235 9.62 -21.86 -17.82
N LYS A 236 9.34 -23.16 -17.80
CA LYS A 236 9.98 -24.17 -18.68
C LYS A 236 9.14 -24.62 -19.87
N LYS A 237 8.08 -23.89 -20.25
CA LYS A 237 7.26 -24.22 -21.43
C LYS A 237 7.35 -23.15 -22.51
#